data_69d4b33dd032738befe2e59e4f5c8073
#
_entry.id   69d4b33dd032738befe2e59e4f5c8073
#
_cell.length_a   1.000
_cell.length_b   1.000
_cell.length_c   1.000
_cell.angle_alpha   90.00
_cell.angle_beta   90.00
_cell.angle_gamma   90.00
#
_symmetry.space_group_name_H-M   'P 1'
#
loop_
_entity.id
_entity.type
_entity.pdbx_description
1 polymer ?
#
loop_
_entity_poly.entity_id
_entity_poly.type
_entity_poly.pdbx_seq_one_letter_code
_entity_poly.pdbx_strand_id
1 'polypeptide(L)'
;MQYAEITGWGKCLPPAALSNDDLSTFMETSDEWIRSRTGIESRRISHVNTSDLATVAAQRALACAGIEAADVDLIIVATCSPDSLIPNTASRVAQNLSIPTAAAFDLNAACTGFLYGLETATRMIQAGSYEMH
;
A
#
# COMPACT_ATOMS: atom_id res chain seq x y z
N MET A 1 -24.42 10.84 11.17
CA MET A 1 -22.94 10.78 11.26
C MET A 1 -22.51 9.71 10.27
N GLN A 2 -21.64 10.05 9.33
CA GLN A 2 -21.12 9.10 8.34
C GLN A 2 -20.00 8.27 8.99
N TYR A 3 -20.01 6.96 8.74
CA TYR A 3 -18.98 6.04 9.25
C TYR A 3 -18.18 5.51 8.08
N ALA A 4 -16.89 5.28 8.28
CA ALA A 4 -16.05 4.56 7.34
C ALA A 4 -16.14 3.06 7.63
N GLU A 5 -16.19 2.26 6.59
CA GLU A 5 -16.21 0.80 6.65
C GLU A 5 -15.14 0.22 5.72
N ILE A 6 -14.51 -0.86 6.13
CA ILE A 6 -13.60 -1.63 5.27
C ILE A 6 -14.44 -2.69 4.56
N THR A 7 -14.66 -2.52 3.26
CA THR A 7 -15.50 -3.40 2.44
C THR A 7 -14.70 -4.43 1.64
N GLY A 8 -13.41 -4.21 1.44
CA GLY A 8 -12.56 -5.13 0.71
C GLY A 8 -11.09 -4.98 1.05
N TRP A 9 -10.32 -6.00 0.72
CA TRP A 9 -8.88 -6.02 0.91
C TRP A 9 -8.20 -6.82 -0.19
N GLY A 10 -6.93 -6.52 -0.43
CA GLY A 10 -6.11 -7.20 -1.42
C GLY A 10 -4.64 -7.09 -1.08
N LYS A 11 -3.85 -8.03 -1.60
CA LYS A 11 -2.40 -8.04 -1.45
C LYS A 11 -1.69 -8.37 -2.75
N CYS A 12 -0.48 -7.85 -2.90
CA CYS A 12 0.46 -8.24 -3.94
C CYS A 12 1.81 -8.52 -3.30
N LEU A 13 2.24 -9.78 -3.35
CA LEU A 13 3.54 -10.21 -2.83
C LEU A 13 4.41 -10.63 -4.01
N PRO A 14 5.59 -10.03 -4.20
CA PRO A 14 6.57 -10.53 -5.16
C PRO A 14 6.93 -11.99 -4.86
N PRO A 15 7.18 -12.82 -5.89
CA PRO A 15 7.47 -14.24 -5.68
C PRO A 15 8.84 -14.49 -5.06
N ALA A 16 9.84 -13.64 -5.35
CA ALA A 16 11.18 -13.78 -4.82
C ALA A 16 11.21 -13.48 -3.32
N ALA A 17 11.75 -14.40 -2.54
CA ALA A 17 11.94 -14.27 -1.11
C ALA A 17 13.42 -14.33 -0.77
N LEU A 18 13.86 -13.51 0.18
CA LEU A 18 15.21 -13.48 0.71
C LEU A 18 15.15 -13.86 2.20
N SER A 19 15.77 -14.96 2.55
CA SER A 19 15.84 -15.44 3.94
C SER A 19 16.86 -14.66 4.78
N ASN A 20 16.82 -14.83 6.09
CA ASN A 20 17.86 -14.28 6.96
C ASN A 20 19.23 -14.89 6.68
N ASP A 21 19.28 -16.18 6.34
CA ASP A 21 20.53 -16.87 5.98
C ASP A 21 21.11 -16.32 4.67
N ASP A 22 20.26 -16.02 3.69
CA ASP A 22 20.71 -15.36 2.45
C ASP A 22 21.33 -13.99 2.75
N LEU A 23 20.74 -13.18 3.66
CA LEU A 23 21.29 -11.90 4.08
C LEU A 23 22.69 -12.06 4.70
N SER A 24 22.92 -13.09 5.49
CA SER A 24 24.21 -13.35 6.14
C SER A 24 25.34 -13.64 5.15
N THR A 25 25.03 -13.93 3.89
CA THR A 25 26.03 -14.16 2.84
C THR A 25 26.73 -12.87 2.37
N PHE A 26 26.10 -11.69 2.56
CA PHE A 26 26.64 -10.42 2.07
C PHE A 26 26.61 -9.27 3.11
N MET A 27 26.12 -9.53 4.33
CA MET A 27 26.19 -8.57 5.43
C MET A 27 26.45 -9.28 6.76
N GLU A 28 27.02 -8.57 7.71
CA GLU A 28 27.30 -9.08 9.04
C GLU A 28 26.01 -9.17 9.88
N THR A 29 25.33 -10.31 9.83
CA THR A 29 24.11 -10.62 10.56
C THR A 29 23.91 -12.14 10.71
N SER A 30 22.85 -12.55 11.40
CA SER A 30 22.44 -13.96 11.52
C SER A 30 20.93 -14.09 11.64
N ASP A 31 20.38 -15.26 11.30
CA ASP A 31 18.95 -15.56 11.50
C ASP A 31 18.56 -15.38 12.96
N GLU A 32 19.35 -15.88 13.90
CA GLU A 32 19.10 -15.75 15.34
C GLU A 32 19.02 -14.28 15.78
N TRP A 33 19.93 -13.43 15.31
CA TRP A 33 19.94 -12.00 15.64
C TRP A 33 18.70 -11.29 15.10
N ILE A 34 18.35 -11.50 13.83
CA ILE A 34 17.20 -10.86 13.19
C ILE A 34 15.90 -11.36 13.83
N ARG A 35 15.73 -12.67 13.96
CA ARG A 35 14.53 -13.30 14.48
C ARG A 35 14.27 -12.92 15.94
N SER A 36 15.28 -12.92 16.78
CA SER A 36 15.13 -12.56 18.20
C SER A 36 14.70 -11.10 18.42
N ARG A 37 15.06 -10.20 17.49
CA ARG A 37 14.75 -8.76 17.59
C ARG A 37 13.49 -8.35 16.86
N THR A 38 13.12 -9.00 15.78
CA THR A 38 12.07 -8.58 14.87
C THR A 38 11.01 -9.63 14.60
N GLY A 39 11.31 -10.91 14.85
CA GLY A 39 10.47 -12.03 14.43
C GLY A 39 10.48 -12.30 12.93
N ILE A 40 11.25 -11.54 12.14
CA ILE A 40 11.28 -11.67 10.68
C ILE A 40 12.14 -12.87 10.29
N GLU A 41 11.60 -13.74 9.44
CA GLU A 41 12.29 -14.91 8.88
C GLU A 41 12.75 -14.67 7.44
N SER A 42 11.97 -13.92 6.67
CA SER A 42 12.26 -13.59 5.28
C SER A 42 11.59 -12.27 4.85
N ARG A 43 12.00 -11.72 3.72
CA ARG A 43 11.36 -10.57 3.07
C ARG A 43 11.18 -10.85 1.60
N ARG A 44 10.26 -10.14 0.98
CA ARG A 44 10.03 -10.24 -0.46
C ARG A 44 10.88 -9.20 -1.19
N ILE A 45 11.36 -9.58 -2.35
CA ILE A 45 12.15 -8.71 -3.24
C ILE A 45 11.33 -8.47 -4.49
N SER A 46 11.16 -7.20 -4.84
CA SER A 46 10.42 -6.79 -6.03
C SER A 46 11.36 -6.38 -7.15
N HIS A 47 10.99 -6.74 -8.40
CA HIS A 47 11.61 -6.25 -9.62
C HIS A 47 10.79 -5.15 -10.29
N VAL A 48 9.64 -4.83 -9.71
CA VAL A 48 8.71 -3.81 -10.21
C VAL A 48 8.56 -2.69 -9.17
N ASN A 49 7.97 -1.59 -9.59
CA ASN A 49 7.80 -0.41 -8.76
C ASN A 49 6.76 -0.62 -7.65
N THR A 50 6.78 0.25 -6.65
CA THR A 50 5.76 0.28 -5.59
C THR A 50 4.37 0.48 -6.16
N SER A 51 4.22 1.34 -7.19
CA SER A 51 2.93 1.56 -7.86
C SER A 51 2.38 0.30 -8.54
N ASP A 52 3.22 -0.55 -9.11
CA ASP A 52 2.78 -1.79 -9.75
C ASP A 52 2.20 -2.77 -8.71
N LEU A 53 2.91 -2.93 -7.58
CA LEU A 53 2.43 -3.77 -6.47
C LEU A 53 1.13 -3.22 -5.88
N ALA A 54 1.07 -1.91 -5.66
CA ALA A 54 -0.11 -1.24 -5.12
C ALA A 54 -1.31 -1.36 -6.07
N THR A 55 -1.11 -1.24 -7.39
CA THR A 55 -2.15 -1.42 -8.40
C THR A 55 -2.77 -2.82 -8.33
N VAL A 56 -1.95 -3.86 -8.29
CA VAL A 56 -2.46 -5.24 -8.20
C VAL A 56 -3.19 -5.48 -6.88
N ALA A 57 -2.68 -4.95 -5.77
CA ALA A 57 -3.35 -5.04 -4.47
C ALA A 57 -4.70 -4.32 -4.49
N ALA A 58 -4.77 -3.13 -5.09
CA ALA A 58 -6.00 -2.35 -5.25
C ALA A 58 -7.03 -3.08 -6.12
N GLN A 59 -6.63 -3.63 -7.27
CA GLN A 59 -7.52 -4.43 -8.13
C GLN A 59 -8.14 -5.61 -7.37
N ARG A 60 -7.36 -6.29 -6.53
CA ARG A 60 -7.85 -7.39 -5.71
C ARG A 60 -8.78 -6.91 -4.59
N ALA A 61 -8.51 -5.74 -4.00
CA ALA A 61 -9.38 -5.14 -3.00
C ALA A 61 -10.73 -4.75 -3.60
N LEU A 62 -10.73 -4.11 -4.78
CA LEU A 62 -11.95 -3.76 -5.53
C LEU A 62 -12.77 -5.01 -5.87
N ALA A 63 -12.13 -6.05 -6.38
CA ALA A 63 -12.80 -7.32 -6.68
C ALA A 63 -13.38 -7.97 -5.43
N CYS A 64 -12.68 -7.90 -4.29
CA CYS A 64 -13.18 -8.40 -3.01
C CYS A 64 -14.39 -7.60 -2.53
N ALA A 65 -14.38 -6.28 -2.70
CA ALA A 65 -15.47 -5.39 -2.29
C ALA A 65 -16.67 -5.42 -3.27
N GLY A 66 -16.48 -5.90 -4.50
CA GLY A 66 -17.49 -5.82 -5.55
C GLY A 66 -17.72 -4.40 -6.05
N ILE A 67 -16.68 -3.55 -6.03
CA ILE A 67 -16.72 -2.13 -6.43
C ILE A 67 -15.92 -1.97 -7.72
N GLU A 68 -16.45 -1.14 -8.63
CA GLU A 68 -15.73 -0.79 -9.85
C GLU A 68 -14.66 0.28 -9.57
N ALA A 69 -13.58 0.28 -10.34
CA ALA A 69 -12.52 1.28 -10.18
C ALA A 69 -13.03 2.72 -10.36
N ALA A 70 -14.02 2.91 -11.23
CA ALA A 70 -14.63 4.21 -11.50
C ALA A 70 -15.34 4.84 -10.29
N ASP A 71 -15.68 4.04 -9.29
CA ASP A 71 -16.34 4.49 -8.06
C ASP A 71 -15.34 4.92 -6.97
N VAL A 72 -14.04 4.87 -7.27
CA VAL A 72 -12.98 5.28 -6.34
C VAL A 72 -12.71 6.78 -6.46
N ASP A 73 -12.93 7.52 -5.39
CA ASP A 73 -12.72 8.97 -5.32
C ASP A 73 -11.36 9.35 -4.72
N LEU A 74 -10.76 8.47 -3.93
CA LEU A 74 -9.52 8.77 -3.20
C LEU A 74 -8.59 7.55 -3.18
N ILE A 75 -7.30 7.81 -3.46
CA ILE A 75 -6.22 6.86 -3.30
C ILE A 75 -5.16 7.44 -2.37
N ILE A 76 -4.85 6.73 -1.31
CA ILE A 76 -3.74 7.04 -0.40
C ILE A 76 -2.74 5.89 -0.46
N VAL A 77 -1.51 6.18 -0.85
CA VAL A 77 -0.42 5.20 -0.79
C VAL A 77 0.47 5.51 0.40
N ALA A 78 0.40 4.67 1.42
CA ALA A 78 1.25 4.78 2.61
C ALA A 78 2.59 4.08 2.34
N THR A 79 3.60 4.86 2.02
CA THR A 79 4.94 4.36 1.69
C THR A 79 6.04 5.35 2.07
N CYS A 80 7.20 4.84 2.48
CA CYS A 80 8.44 5.61 2.60
C CYS A 80 9.38 5.39 1.40
N SER A 81 8.98 4.55 0.44
CA SER A 81 9.73 4.25 -0.78
C SER A 81 8.87 4.45 -2.03
N PRO A 82 8.46 5.70 -2.31
CA PRO A 82 7.68 6.01 -3.52
C PRO A 82 8.50 5.77 -4.78
N ASP A 83 7.84 5.56 -5.90
CA ASP A 83 8.50 5.42 -7.21
C ASP A 83 9.28 6.68 -7.56
N SER A 84 8.68 7.83 -7.29
CA SER A 84 9.25 9.17 -7.45
C SER A 84 8.49 10.15 -6.55
N LEU A 85 9.07 11.33 -6.32
CA LEU A 85 8.38 12.40 -5.59
C LEU A 85 7.26 13.01 -6.42
N ILE A 86 7.50 13.20 -7.72
CA ILE A 86 6.57 13.79 -8.68
C ILE A 86 6.73 13.07 -10.03
N PRO A 87 5.67 12.49 -10.60
CA PRO A 87 4.36 12.29 -9.98
C PRO A 87 4.44 11.33 -8.79
N ASN A 88 3.53 11.50 -7.81
CA ASN A 88 3.50 10.61 -6.65
C ASN A 88 3.02 9.20 -7.02
N THR A 89 3.27 8.23 -6.15
CA THR A 89 2.94 6.82 -6.39
C THR A 89 1.42 6.62 -6.50
N ALA A 90 0.63 7.32 -5.68
CA ALA A 90 -0.82 7.23 -5.71
C ALA A 90 -1.41 7.69 -7.06
N SER A 91 -0.85 8.74 -7.67
CA SER A 91 -1.26 9.18 -9.01
C SER A 91 -0.94 8.14 -10.09
N ARG A 92 0.17 7.43 -9.96
CA ARG A 92 0.50 6.31 -10.86
C ARG A 92 -0.47 5.15 -10.71
N VAL A 93 -0.87 4.83 -9.47
CA VAL A 93 -1.92 3.82 -9.21
C VAL A 93 -3.25 4.25 -9.84
N ALA A 94 -3.66 5.51 -9.68
CA ALA A 94 -4.85 6.05 -10.33
C ALA A 94 -4.80 5.90 -11.85
N GLN A 95 -3.67 6.23 -12.46
CA GLN A 95 -3.45 6.04 -13.89
C GLN A 95 -3.55 4.57 -14.31
N ASN A 96 -2.90 3.67 -13.57
CA ASN A 96 -2.91 2.23 -13.86
C ASN A 96 -4.31 1.63 -13.73
N LEU A 97 -5.15 2.16 -12.84
CA LEU A 97 -6.55 1.77 -12.67
C LEU A 97 -7.50 2.47 -13.64
N SER A 98 -6.99 3.38 -14.48
CA SER A 98 -7.77 4.21 -15.43
C SER A 98 -8.79 5.13 -14.75
N ILE A 99 -8.45 5.67 -13.58
CA ILE A 99 -9.27 6.60 -12.78
C ILE A 99 -8.52 7.93 -12.51
N PRO A 100 -8.14 8.68 -13.55
CA PRO A 100 -7.29 9.86 -13.38
C PRO A 100 -7.98 11.01 -12.62
N THR A 101 -9.27 10.91 -12.37
CA THR A 101 -10.07 11.92 -11.64
C THR A 101 -10.07 11.70 -10.13
N ALA A 102 -9.66 10.53 -9.64
CA ALA A 102 -9.55 10.27 -8.22
C ALA A 102 -8.49 11.18 -7.58
N ALA A 103 -8.78 11.71 -6.40
CA ALA A 103 -7.77 12.38 -5.59
C ALA A 103 -6.70 11.37 -5.18
N ALA A 104 -5.42 11.76 -5.27
CA ALA A 104 -4.34 10.82 -5.05
C ALA A 104 -3.15 11.49 -4.36
N PHE A 105 -2.71 10.93 -3.24
CA PHE A 105 -1.50 11.39 -2.56
C PHE A 105 -0.77 10.27 -1.83
N ASP A 106 0.54 10.44 -1.67
CA ASP A 106 1.37 9.56 -0.86
C ASP A 106 1.42 10.07 0.58
N LEU A 107 1.45 9.14 1.53
CA LEU A 107 1.58 9.43 2.95
C LEU A 107 2.82 8.70 3.48
N ASN A 108 3.77 9.45 4.02
CA ASN A 108 4.96 8.89 4.62
C ASN A 108 4.94 9.05 6.13
N ALA A 109 4.69 7.95 6.82
CA ALA A 109 4.78 7.84 8.27
C ALA A 109 5.42 6.49 8.67
N ALA A 110 6.32 5.99 7.83
CA ALA A 110 7.02 4.72 8.03
C ALA A 110 6.08 3.58 8.45
N CYS A 111 6.40 2.84 9.51
CA CYS A 111 5.64 1.68 9.97
C CYS A 111 4.20 2.00 10.43
N THR A 112 3.89 3.26 10.77
CA THR A 112 2.54 3.71 11.15
C THR A 112 1.72 4.25 9.98
N GLY A 113 2.29 4.28 8.77
CA GLY A 113 1.68 4.90 7.59
C GLY A 113 0.29 4.38 7.27
N PHE A 114 0.07 3.07 7.33
CA PHE A 114 -1.26 2.51 7.08
C PHE A 114 -2.32 3.02 8.05
N LEU A 115 -2.00 3.07 9.35
CA LEU A 115 -2.95 3.57 10.38
C LEU A 115 -3.26 5.05 10.17
N TYR A 116 -2.27 5.86 9.82
CA TYR A 116 -2.47 7.27 9.54
C TYR A 116 -3.25 7.49 8.24
N GLY A 117 -3.01 6.66 7.22
CA GLY A 117 -3.80 6.66 5.99
C GLY A 117 -5.26 6.32 6.25
N LEU A 118 -5.52 5.29 7.05
CA LEU A 118 -6.87 4.86 7.43
C LEU A 118 -7.61 5.95 8.23
N GLU A 119 -6.95 6.57 9.21
CA GLU A 119 -7.53 7.68 9.97
C GLU A 119 -7.81 8.89 9.07
N THR A 120 -6.88 9.23 8.17
CA THR A 120 -7.06 10.33 7.22
C THR A 120 -8.27 10.09 6.32
N ALA A 121 -8.37 8.90 5.70
CA ALA A 121 -9.50 8.53 4.87
C ALA A 121 -10.83 8.59 5.65
N THR A 122 -10.83 8.05 6.87
CA THR A 122 -12.01 8.08 7.75
C THR A 122 -12.48 9.51 8.02
N ARG A 123 -11.56 10.44 8.32
CA ARG A 123 -11.91 11.85 8.56
C ARG A 123 -12.41 12.54 7.30
N MET A 124 -11.83 12.25 6.15
CA MET A 124 -12.29 12.82 4.88
C MET A 124 -13.70 12.35 4.52
N ILE A 125 -14.03 11.08 4.77
CA ILE A 125 -15.40 10.56 4.62
C ILE A 125 -16.36 11.26 5.60
N GLN A 126 -16.00 11.33 6.87
CA GLN A 126 -16.83 11.96 7.90
C GLN A 126 -17.06 13.45 7.64
N ALA A 127 -16.12 14.13 7.05
CA ALA A 127 -16.23 15.53 6.64
C ALA A 127 -17.12 15.75 5.41
N GLY A 128 -17.55 14.66 4.74
CA GLY A 128 -18.34 14.74 3.50
C GLY A 128 -17.51 15.21 2.30
N SER A 129 -16.18 15.09 2.35
CA SER A 129 -15.30 15.48 1.25
C SER A 129 -15.42 14.52 0.06
N TYR A 130 -15.85 13.29 0.33
CA TYR A 130 -16.06 12.23 -0.66
C TYR A 130 -17.32 11.46 -0.30
N GLU A 131 -18.23 11.29 -1.27
CA GLU A 131 -19.32 10.33 -1.16
C GLU A 131 -18.79 8.99 -1.67
N MET A 132 -18.44 8.09 -0.75
CA MET A 132 -18.12 6.72 -1.13
C MET A 132 -19.44 5.95 -1.25
N HIS A 133 -19.74 5.51 -2.44
CA HIS A 133 -20.89 4.65 -2.76
C HIS A 133 -20.57 3.19 -2.48
#